data_50670241ac4d18e913aa6a94c56ac363
#
_entry.id   50670241ac4d18e913aa6a94c56ac363
#
_cell.length_a   1.000
_cell.length_b   1.000
_cell.length_c   1.000
_cell.angle_alpha   90.00
_cell.angle_beta   90.00
_cell.angle_gamma   90.00
#
_symmetry.space_group_name_H-M   'P 1'
#
loop_
_entity.id
_entity.type
_entity.pdbx_description
1 polymer ?
#
loop_
_entity_poly.entity_id
_entity_poly.type
_entity_poly.pdbx_seq_one_letter_code
_entity_poly.pdbx_strand_id
1 'polypeptide(L)'
;MTKTPAFILALLLLSGGVARADGLEAAGTDIAIALPLIAGGISLYKDDRTGLAQLTVVGLATVGTAYGLKSIVRERRPDKSDYKSFPSDTSALAFAPAQYLWDRYGWEYGLPAYAAAAFVGYSRIDARKHHWYDVAASAGLAFSFSKIFTSRYRERGLAYAASADTDGGAIHVAYNF
;
A
#
# COMPACT_ATOMS: atom_id res chain seq x y z
N MET A 1 19.83 13.74 8.89
CA MET A 1 19.30 14.01 7.54
C MET A 1 19.13 12.67 6.85
N THR A 2 17.94 12.06 6.99
CA THR A 2 17.62 10.76 6.40
C THR A 2 17.26 10.99 4.93
N LYS A 3 18.09 10.50 4.03
CA LYS A 3 17.81 10.53 2.58
C LYS A 3 16.60 9.65 2.32
N THR A 4 15.51 10.27 1.89
CA THR A 4 14.20 9.67 1.66
C THR A 4 14.30 8.58 0.58
N PRO A 5 13.71 7.38 0.77
CA PRO A 5 13.71 6.31 -0.23
C PRO A 5 12.75 6.56 -1.41
N ALA A 6 12.31 7.80 -1.60
CA ALA A 6 11.48 8.20 -2.74
C ALA A 6 12.11 7.85 -4.11
N PHE A 7 13.44 7.68 -4.17
CA PHE A 7 14.15 7.33 -5.40
C PHE A 7 13.91 5.90 -5.90
N ILE A 8 13.58 4.95 -5.03
CA ILE A 8 13.42 3.54 -5.43
C ILE A 8 12.09 3.31 -6.14
N LEU A 9 11.02 4.01 -5.74
CA LEU A 9 9.71 3.87 -6.37
C LEU A 9 9.66 4.56 -7.75
N ALA A 10 10.42 5.67 -7.93
CA ALA A 10 10.48 6.39 -9.21
C ALA A 10 11.19 5.58 -10.32
N LEU A 11 12.11 4.70 -9.98
CA LEU A 11 12.88 3.92 -10.96
C LEU A 11 12.04 2.81 -11.63
N LEU A 12 11.00 2.31 -10.94
CA LEU A 12 10.08 1.30 -11.49
C LEU A 12 9.05 1.88 -12.48
N LEU A 13 8.80 3.19 -12.43
CA LEU A 13 7.85 3.85 -13.32
C LEU A 13 8.46 4.31 -14.66
N LEU A 14 9.79 4.31 -14.78
CA LEU A 14 10.51 4.86 -15.94
C LEU A 14 10.84 3.84 -17.04
N SER A 15 10.51 2.56 -16.87
CA SER A 15 10.75 1.53 -17.89
C SER A 15 9.61 1.32 -18.89
N GLY A 16 8.58 2.18 -18.86
CA GLY A 16 7.40 2.07 -19.71
C GLY A 16 7.61 2.66 -21.10
N GLY A 17 8.02 1.85 -22.06
CA GLY A 17 7.78 2.12 -23.48
C GLY A 17 6.28 2.17 -23.75
N VAL A 18 5.87 2.89 -24.83
CA VAL A 18 4.49 3.07 -25.27
C VAL A 18 3.77 1.71 -25.35
N ALA A 19 2.99 1.42 -24.29
CA ALA A 19 2.30 0.15 -24.17
C ALA A 19 0.96 0.22 -24.91
N ARG A 20 0.72 -0.76 -25.78
CA ARG A 20 -0.62 -1.16 -26.23
C ARG A 20 -1.48 -1.52 -25.00
N ALA A 21 -2.81 -1.58 -25.13
CA ALA A 21 -3.73 -1.95 -24.02
C ALA A 21 -3.27 -3.21 -23.25
N ASP A 22 -2.74 -4.21 -23.94
CA ASP A 22 -2.13 -5.43 -23.35
C ASP A 22 -0.91 -5.10 -22.47
N GLY A 23 -0.14 -4.06 -22.81
CA GLY A 23 1.01 -3.63 -22.04
C GLY A 23 0.64 -2.86 -20.76
N LEU A 24 -0.46 -2.09 -20.78
CA LEU A 24 -0.96 -1.42 -19.56
C LEU A 24 -1.49 -2.44 -18.56
N GLU A 25 -2.19 -3.46 -19.04
CA GLU A 25 -2.68 -4.55 -18.19
C GLU A 25 -1.52 -5.32 -17.54
N ALA A 26 -0.50 -5.67 -18.32
CA ALA A 26 0.69 -6.36 -17.84
C ALA A 26 1.44 -5.49 -16.81
N ALA A 27 1.73 -4.22 -17.15
CA ALA A 27 2.39 -3.29 -16.26
C ALA A 27 1.62 -3.09 -14.94
N GLY A 28 0.28 -2.99 -15.00
CA GLY A 28 -0.56 -2.92 -13.80
C GLY A 28 -0.46 -4.18 -12.94
N THR A 29 -0.38 -5.35 -13.54
CA THR A 29 -0.21 -6.61 -12.81
C THR A 29 1.17 -6.69 -12.16
N ASP A 30 2.23 -6.31 -12.86
CA ASP A 30 3.60 -6.31 -12.34
C ASP A 30 3.74 -5.34 -11.17
N ILE A 31 3.16 -4.14 -11.27
CA ILE A 31 3.14 -3.16 -10.18
C ILE A 31 2.34 -3.69 -8.97
N ALA A 32 1.21 -4.36 -9.20
CA ALA A 32 0.41 -4.93 -8.12
C ALA A 32 1.19 -6.00 -7.32
N ILE A 33 2.06 -6.76 -7.99
CA ILE A 33 2.94 -7.75 -7.35
C ILE A 33 4.13 -7.05 -6.67
N ALA A 34 4.69 -6.01 -7.29
CA ALA A 34 5.85 -5.30 -6.76
C ALA A 34 5.53 -4.52 -5.48
N LEU A 35 4.34 -3.94 -5.36
CA LEU A 35 3.96 -3.09 -4.21
C LEU A 35 4.07 -3.79 -2.86
N PRO A 36 3.53 -5.01 -2.63
CA PRO A 36 3.69 -5.70 -1.35
C PRO A 36 5.15 -6.08 -1.08
N LEU A 37 5.94 -6.40 -2.11
CA LEU A 37 7.37 -6.69 -1.98
C LEU A 37 8.16 -5.44 -1.56
N ILE A 38 7.85 -4.28 -2.16
CA ILE A 38 8.44 -2.99 -1.79
C ILE A 38 8.06 -2.62 -0.36
N ALA A 39 6.79 -2.75 0.02
CA ALA A 39 6.34 -2.45 1.39
C ALA A 39 7.00 -3.36 2.42
N GLY A 40 7.14 -4.65 2.11
CA GLY A 40 7.88 -5.61 2.93
C GLY A 40 9.37 -5.26 3.03
N GLY A 41 10.00 -4.90 1.92
CA GLY A 41 11.40 -4.45 1.87
C GLY A 41 11.64 -3.19 2.72
N ILE A 42 10.73 -2.21 2.69
CA ILE A 42 10.79 -1.02 3.56
C ILE A 42 10.71 -1.43 5.03
N SER A 43 9.80 -2.33 5.39
CA SER A 43 9.64 -2.82 6.77
C SER A 43 10.90 -3.55 7.25
N LEU A 44 11.50 -4.39 6.40
CA LEU A 44 12.76 -5.07 6.71
C LEU A 44 13.92 -4.09 6.86
N TYR A 45 14.03 -3.11 5.97
CA TYR A 45 15.08 -2.08 6.04
C TYR A 45 15.01 -1.26 7.34
N LYS A 46 13.79 -1.04 7.87
CA LYS A 46 13.54 -0.34 9.13
C LYS A 46 13.61 -1.25 10.37
N ASP A 47 14.00 -2.52 10.23
CA ASP A 47 13.93 -3.56 11.28
C ASP A 47 12.56 -3.60 11.97
N ASP A 48 11.50 -3.37 11.20
CA ASP A 48 10.13 -3.29 11.69
C ASP A 48 9.38 -4.60 11.51
N ARG A 49 9.68 -5.57 12.38
CA ARG A 49 9.03 -6.90 12.37
C ARG A 49 7.53 -6.81 12.64
N THR A 50 7.12 -5.87 13.51
CA THR A 50 5.69 -5.63 13.78
C THR A 50 5.00 -5.11 12.52
N GLY A 51 5.62 -4.17 11.81
CA GLY A 51 5.09 -3.67 10.53
C GLY A 51 4.99 -4.77 9.48
N LEU A 52 5.98 -5.65 9.39
CA LEU A 52 5.94 -6.78 8.46
C LEU A 52 4.76 -7.73 8.77
N ALA A 53 4.51 -8.03 10.05
CA ALA A 53 3.35 -8.82 10.46
C ALA A 53 2.03 -8.10 10.13
N GLN A 54 1.94 -6.79 10.38
CA GLN A 54 0.76 -5.99 10.06
C GLN A 54 0.50 -5.93 8.56
N LEU A 55 1.54 -5.72 7.72
CA LEU A 55 1.43 -5.78 6.27
C LEU A 55 0.85 -7.12 5.80
N THR A 56 1.35 -8.22 6.37
CA THR A 56 0.87 -9.57 6.03
C THR A 56 -0.60 -9.73 6.38
N VAL A 57 -1.02 -9.32 7.59
CA VAL A 57 -2.42 -9.41 8.02
C VAL A 57 -3.32 -8.54 7.16
N VAL A 58 -2.94 -7.28 6.88
CA VAL A 58 -3.70 -6.37 6.01
C VAL A 58 -3.83 -6.95 4.61
N GLY A 59 -2.73 -7.46 4.04
CA GLY A 59 -2.72 -8.07 2.72
C GLY A 59 -3.65 -9.29 2.64
N LEU A 60 -3.50 -10.23 3.57
CA LEU A 60 -4.33 -11.44 3.62
C LEU A 60 -5.82 -11.12 3.86
N ALA A 61 -6.13 -10.19 4.78
CA ALA A 61 -7.50 -9.78 5.05
C ALA A 61 -8.14 -9.11 3.82
N THR A 62 -7.42 -8.18 3.18
CA THR A 62 -7.93 -7.44 2.01
C THR A 62 -8.14 -8.37 0.82
N VAL A 63 -7.09 -9.09 0.43
CA VAL A 63 -7.12 -9.97 -0.74
C VAL A 63 -8.02 -11.18 -0.49
N GLY A 64 -7.96 -11.78 0.69
CA GLY A 64 -8.82 -12.90 1.08
C GLY A 64 -10.29 -12.53 1.08
N THR A 65 -10.66 -11.34 1.59
CA THR A 65 -12.04 -10.84 1.52
C THR A 65 -12.46 -10.58 0.07
N ALA A 66 -11.58 -10.01 -0.76
CA ALA A 66 -11.86 -9.80 -2.18
C ALA A 66 -12.16 -11.14 -2.89
N TYR A 67 -11.37 -12.18 -2.65
CA TYR A 67 -11.63 -13.52 -3.18
C TYR A 67 -12.93 -14.13 -2.63
N GLY A 68 -13.21 -13.98 -1.34
CA GLY A 68 -14.45 -14.44 -0.71
C GLY A 68 -15.68 -13.78 -1.33
N LEU A 69 -15.66 -12.45 -1.47
CA LEU A 69 -16.75 -11.70 -2.10
C LEU A 69 -16.95 -12.09 -3.56
N LYS A 70 -15.89 -12.33 -4.31
CA LYS A 70 -15.93 -12.75 -5.71
C LYS A 70 -16.64 -14.09 -5.90
N SER A 71 -16.65 -14.96 -4.90
CA SER A 71 -17.39 -16.22 -4.94
C SER A 71 -18.91 -16.06 -4.68
N ILE A 72 -19.30 -14.99 -4.00
CA ILE A 72 -20.69 -14.71 -3.60
C ILE A 72 -21.35 -13.73 -4.59
N VAL A 73 -20.62 -12.65 -4.94
CA VAL A 73 -21.12 -11.60 -5.84
C VAL A 73 -20.79 -11.98 -7.28
N ARG A 74 -21.80 -12.45 -8.00
CA ARG A 74 -21.68 -12.85 -9.41
C ARG A 74 -21.92 -11.65 -10.32
N GLU A 75 -20.90 -10.82 -10.48
CA GLU A 75 -20.94 -9.65 -11.34
C GLU A 75 -20.19 -9.89 -12.64
N ARG A 76 -20.84 -9.54 -13.77
CA ARG A 76 -20.24 -9.73 -15.09
C ARG A 76 -19.18 -8.67 -15.37
N ARG A 77 -18.04 -9.10 -15.89
CA ARG A 77 -16.98 -8.17 -16.34
C ARG A 77 -17.44 -7.28 -17.50
N PRO A 78 -16.90 -6.06 -17.64
CA PRO A 78 -17.18 -5.19 -18.80
C PRO A 78 -16.87 -5.85 -20.15
N ASP A 79 -15.81 -6.68 -20.24
CA ASP A 79 -15.45 -7.44 -21.44
C ASP A 79 -16.32 -8.69 -21.66
N LYS A 80 -17.24 -8.96 -20.73
CA LYS A 80 -18.17 -10.10 -20.74
C LYS A 80 -17.51 -11.48 -20.66
N SER A 81 -16.23 -11.58 -20.30
CA SER A 81 -15.46 -12.82 -20.24
C SER A 81 -15.94 -13.79 -19.16
N ASP A 82 -16.31 -13.27 -17.99
CA ASP A 82 -16.81 -14.08 -16.86
C ASP A 82 -17.70 -13.25 -15.89
N TYR A 83 -18.11 -13.90 -14.79
CA TYR A 83 -18.93 -13.30 -13.72
C TYR A 83 -18.12 -13.09 -12.43
N LYS A 84 -16.83 -12.71 -12.54
CA LYS A 84 -15.91 -12.51 -11.42
C LYS A 84 -15.35 -11.07 -11.40
N SER A 85 -16.22 -10.07 -11.68
CA SER A 85 -15.79 -8.67 -11.70
C SER A 85 -15.58 -8.15 -10.28
N PHE A 86 -16.55 -8.28 -9.41
CA PHE A 86 -16.54 -7.63 -8.10
C PHE A 86 -15.96 -8.51 -6.98
N PRO A 87 -15.13 -7.94 -6.11
CA PRO A 87 -14.30 -6.76 -6.31
C PRO A 87 -13.02 -7.08 -7.11
N SER A 88 -12.18 -6.07 -7.42
CA SER A 88 -10.92 -6.27 -8.13
C SER A 88 -9.82 -6.80 -7.21
N ASP A 89 -9.46 -8.07 -7.32
CA ASP A 89 -8.39 -8.73 -6.57
C ASP A 89 -7.00 -8.11 -6.84
N THR A 90 -6.71 -7.79 -8.10
CA THR A 90 -5.44 -7.11 -8.47
C THR A 90 -5.36 -5.72 -7.84
N SER A 91 -6.46 -4.97 -7.81
CA SER A 91 -6.51 -3.68 -7.11
C SER A 91 -6.41 -3.86 -5.59
N ALA A 92 -7.03 -4.89 -5.02
CA ALA A 92 -6.90 -5.21 -3.59
C ALA A 92 -5.43 -5.48 -3.20
N LEU A 93 -4.71 -6.24 -4.05
CA LEU A 93 -3.28 -6.53 -3.86
C LEU A 93 -2.41 -5.26 -3.90
N ALA A 94 -2.79 -4.25 -4.70
CA ALA A 94 -2.07 -2.99 -4.82
C ALA A 94 -2.43 -1.99 -3.70
N PHE A 95 -3.73 -1.84 -3.37
CA PHE A 95 -4.17 -0.88 -2.37
C PHE A 95 -3.83 -1.30 -0.93
N ALA A 96 -3.78 -2.59 -0.63
CA ALA A 96 -3.44 -3.07 0.71
C ALA A 96 -2.06 -2.58 1.19
N PRO A 97 -0.96 -2.80 0.46
CA PRO A 97 0.35 -2.27 0.84
C PRO A 97 0.43 -0.74 0.76
N ALA A 98 -0.30 -0.10 -0.16
CA ALA A 98 -0.31 1.35 -0.28
C ALA A 98 -0.93 2.00 0.97
N GLN A 99 -2.07 1.49 1.44
CA GLN A 99 -2.69 1.97 2.66
C GLN A 99 -1.86 1.64 3.89
N TYR A 100 -1.28 0.42 3.96
CA TYR A 100 -0.36 0.06 5.03
C TYR A 100 0.82 1.05 5.13
N LEU A 101 1.47 1.37 4.01
CA LEU A 101 2.58 2.31 4.00
C LEU A 101 2.17 3.70 4.49
N TRP A 102 0.97 4.15 4.10
CA TRP A 102 0.40 5.42 4.57
C TRP A 102 0.18 5.43 6.08
N ASP A 103 -0.47 4.41 6.61
CA ASP A 103 -0.80 4.33 8.03
C ASP A 103 0.43 4.07 8.90
N ARG A 104 1.35 3.23 8.43
CA ARG A 104 2.54 2.83 9.18
C ARG A 104 3.64 3.89 9.16
N TYR A 105 3.99 4.38 7.97
CA TYR A 105 5.17 5.25 7.78
C TYR A 105 4.81 6.68 7.37
N GLY A 106 3.56 6.95 7.05
CA GLY A 106 3.08 8.28 6.72
C GLY A 106 2.96 8.56 5.23
N TRP A 107 2.54 9.79 4.94
CA TRP A 107 2.21 10.23 3.58
C TRP A 107 3.41 10.17 2.61
N GLU A 108 4.63 10.33 3.10
CA GLU A 108 5.86 10.28 2.28
C GLU A 108 6.03 8.92 1.59
N TYR A 109 5.63 7.84 2.27
CA TYR A 109 5.63 6.48 1.73
C TYR A 109 4.29 6.13 1.07
N GLY A 110 3.20 6.59 1.66
CA GLY A 110 1.85 6.27 1.22
C GLY A 110 1.49 6.92 -0.11
N LEU A 111 1.82 8.20 -0.31
CA LEU A 111 1.43 8.94 -1.52
C LEU A 111 1.97 8.31 -2.81
N PRO A 112 3.27 8.00 -2.95
CA PRO A 112 3.78 7.34 -4.14
C PRO A 112 3.21 5.92 -4.31
N ALA A 113 2.98 5.19 -3.22
CA ALA A 113 2.35 3.87 -3.28
C ALA A 113 0.89 3.94 -3.74
N TYR A 114 0.14 4.96 -3.30
CA TYR A 114 -1.22 5.22 -3.79
C TYR A 114 -1.26 5.62 -5.26
N ALA A 115 -0.30 6.41 -5.74
CA ALA A 115 -0.20 6.74 -7.16
C ALA A 115 0.00 5.47 -8.00
N ALA A 116 0.86 4.56 -7.55
CA ALA A 116 1.08 3.26 -8.20
C ALA A 116 -0.18 2.37 -8.12
N ALA A 117 -0.87 2.29 -6.96
CA ALA A 117 -2.10 1.52 -6.82
C ALA A 117 -3.26 2.09 -7.66
N ALA A 118 -3.34 3.42 -7.80
CA ALA A 118 -4.32 4.06 -8.68
C ALA A 118 -4.06 3.73 -10.15
N PHE A 119 -2.79 3.70 -10.58
CA PHE A 119 -2.41 3.23 -11.92
C PHE A 119 -2.82 1.77 -12.13
N VAL A 120 -2.61 0.88 -11.15
CA VAL A 120 -3.11 -0.49 -11.20
C VAL A 120 -4.62 -0.51 -11.41
N GLY A 121 -5.38 0.24 -10.59
CA GLY A 121 -6.83 0.34 -10.74
C GLY A 121 -7.26 0.81 -12.12
N TYR A 122 -6.61 1.87 -12.63
CA TYR A 122 -6.85 2.37 -13.98
C TYR A 122 -6.60 1.30 -15.04
N SER A 123 -5.50 0.57 -14.96
CA SER A 123 -5.16 -0.49 -15.92
C SER A 123 -6.23 -1.60 -15.98
N ARG A 124 -6.91 -1.89 -14.85
CA ARG A 124 -8.02 -2.88 -14.79
C ARG A 124 -9.28 -2.38 -15.48
N ILE A 125 -9.55 -1.07 -15.34
CA ILE A 125 -10.70 -0.43 -15.99
C ILE A 125 -10.47 -0.33 -17.51
N ASP A 126 -9.29 0.14 -17.91
CA ASP A 126 -8.87 0.27 -19.31
C ASP A 126 -8.93 -1.06 -20.06
N ALA A 127 -8.40 -2.13 -19.44
CA ALA A 127 -8.47 -3.51 -19.96
C ALA A 127 -9.88 -4.12 -19.92
N ARG A 128 -10.91 -3.38 -19.49
CA ARG A 128 -12.31 -3.84 -19.35
C ARG A 128 -12.47 -5.10 -18.49
N LYS A 129 -11.53 -5.35 -17.56
CA LYS A 129 -11.59 -6.49 -16.63
C LYS A 129 -12.46 -6.18 -15.41
N HIS A 130 -12.52 -4.90 -15.01
CA HIS A 130 -13.24 -4.44 -13.82
C HIS A 130 -13.96 -3.12 -14.09
N HIS A 131 -15.04 -2.89 -13.36
CA HIS A 131 -15.68 -1.58 -13.29
C HIS A 131 -14.94 -0.69 -12.29
N TRP A 132 -15.15 0.62 -12.39
CA TRP A 132 -14.50 1.59 -11.48
C TRP A 132 -14.86 1.32 -9.99
N TYR A 133 -16.08 0.88 -9.71
CA TYR A 133 -16.54 0.58 -8.36
C TYR A 133 -15.96 -0.72 -7.80
N ASP A 134 -15.55 -1.68 -8.63
CA ASP A 134 -14.81 -2.87 -8.20
C ASP A 134 -13.45 -2.46 -7.62
N VAL A 135 -12.81 -1.48 -8.27
CA VAL A 135 -11.53 -0.89 -7.84
C VAL A 135 -11.74 -0.09 -6.55
N ALA A 136 -12.78 0.75 -6.50
CA ALA A 136 -13.12 1.54 -5.33
C ALA A 136 -13.45 0.66 -4.10
N ALA A 137 -14.18 -0.43 -4.31
CA ALA A 137 -14.47 -1.40 -3.25
C ALA A 137 -13.19 -2.04 -2.70
N SER A 138 -12.23 -2.40 -3.58
CA SER A 138 -10.94 -2.95 -3.17
C SER A 138 -10.11 -1.95 -2.36
N ALA A 139 -10.11 -0.68 -2.77
CA ALA A 139 -9.47 0.40 -2.00
C ALA A 139 -10.14 0.61 -0.64
N GLY A 140 -11.49 0.53 -0.57
CA GLY A 140 -12.26 0.60 0.67
C GLY A 140 -11.95 -0.55 1.63
N LEU A 141 -11.81 -1.77 1.13
CA LEU A 141 -11.39 -2.93 1.93
C LEU A 141 -9.98 -2.73 2.50
N ALA A 142 -9.03 -2.29 1.65
CA ALA A 142 -7.67 -2.00 2.06
C ALA A 142 -7.62 -0.93 3.15
N PHE A 143 -8.36 0.17 2.97
CA PHE A 143 -8.51 1.24 3.95
C PHE A 143 -9.03 0.70 5.29
N SER A 144 -10.12 -0.05 5.26
CA SER A 144 -10.77 -0.57 6.47
C SER A 144 -9.86 -1.52 7.24
N PHE A 145 -9.26 -2.50 6.57
CA PHE A 145 -8.38 -3.45 7.24
C PHE A 145 -7.08 -2.81 7.72
N SER A 146 -6.51 -1.87 6.97
CA SER A 146 -5.31 -1.19 7.43
C SER A 146 -5.59 -0.33 8.67
N LYS A 147 -6.74 0.36 8.74
CA LYS A 147 -7.14 1.11 9.95
C LYS A 147 -7.33 0.23 11.18
N ILE A 148 -7.74 -1.03 10.99
CA ILE A 148 -7.93 -1.97 12.10
C ILE A 148 -6.59 -2.57 12.54
N PHE A 149 -5.72 -2.94 11.61
CA PHE A 149 -4.55 -3.78 11.90
C PHE A 149 -3.21 -3.04 11.87
N THR A 150 -3.15 -1.78 11.38
CA THR A 150 -1.90 -1.03 11.27
C THR A 150 -1.81 0.05 12.36
N SER A 151 -0.73 0.02 13.12
CA SER A 151 -0.33 1.07 14.04
C SER A 151 0.82 1.90 13.45
N ARG A 152 0.92 3.17 13.84
CA ARG A 152 2.01 4.06 13.39
C ARG A 152 3.36 3.53 13.81
N TYR A 153 4.33 3.57 12.91
CA TYR A 153 5.73 3.25 13.23
C TYR A 153 6.30 4.32 14.17
N ARG A 154 6.94 3.87 15.24
CA ARG A 154 7.73 4.72 16.13
C ARG A 154 9.17 4.26 16.05
N GLU A 155 10.07 5.17 15.73
CA GLU A 155 11.49 4.85 15.75
C GLU A 155 11.89 4.51 17.19
N ARG A 156 12.57 3.38 17.36
CA ARG A 156 13.20 3.04 18.62
C ARG A 156 14.43 3.91 18.78
N GLY A 157 14.54 4.64 19.88
CA GLY A 157 15.69 5.49 20.09
C GLY A 157 15.61 6.34 21.34
N LEU A 158 16.75 6.90 21.69
CA LEU A 158 16.88 7.91 22.73
C LEU A 158 16.40 9.26 22.17
N ALA A 159 15.31 9.77 22.72
CA ALA A 159 14.91 11.15 22.56
C ALA A 159 15.52 11.98 23.68
N TYR A 160 16.22 13.05 23.36
CA TYR A 160 16.74 14.00 24.34
C TYR A 160 16.18 15.39 24.02
N ALA A 161 15.77 16.08 25.06
CA ALA A 161 15.36 17.48 25.02
C ALA A 161 16.10 18.20 26.14
N ALA A 162 16.65 19.36 25.83
CA ALA A 162 17.21 20.26 26.84
C ALA A 162 16.25 21.43 27.02
N SER A 163 15.93 21.76 28.27
CA SER A 163 15.21 22.98 28.64
C SER A 163 16.10 23.81 29.57
N ALA A 164 16.14 25.12 29.36
CA ALA A 164 16.82 26.07 30.24
C ALA A 164 15.82 27.14 30.63
N ASP A 165 15.76 27.42 31.92
CA ASP A 165 14.97 28.49 32.53
C ASP A 165 15.85 29.32 33.44
N THR A 166 15.34 30.47 33.91
CA THR A 166 16.08 31.38 34.82
C THR A 166 16.51 30.71 36.13
N ASP A 167 15.85 29.63 36.52
CA ASP A 167 16.09 28.87 37.75
C ASP A 167 16.92 27.59 37.55
N GLY A 168 17.32 27.26 36.31
CA GLY A 168 18.17 26.11 36.00
C GLY A 168 17.91 25.52 34.63
N GLY A 169 18.72 24.51 34.29
CA GLY A 169 18.56 23.72 33.06
C GLY A 169 18.26 22.26 33.40
N ALA A 170 17.39 21.64 32.59
CA ALA A 170 17.10 20.20 32.67
C ALA A 170 17.35 19.51 31.33
N ILE A 171 17.91 18.31 31.38
CA ILE A 171 18.03 17.40 30.22
C ILE A 171 17.03 16.26 30.44
N HIS A 172 16.08 16.16 29.53
CA HIS A 172 15.12 15.06 29.51
C HIS A 172 15.61 14.00 28.53
N VAL A 173 15.75 12.78 29.00
CA VAL A 173 16.11 11.62 28.19
C VAL A 173 14.94 10.63 28.23
N ALA A 174 14.37 10.33 27.08
CA ALA A 174 13.32 9.32 26.93
C ALA A 174 13.80 8.25 25.95
N TYR A 175 13.59 6.99 26.29
CA TYR A 175 13.82 5.87 25.40
C TYR A 175 12.46 5.34 24.91
N ASN A 176 12.28 5.34 23.60
CA ASN A 176 11.10 4.74 22.97
C ASN A 176 11.39 3.27 22.68
N PHE A 177 10.64 2.38 23.29
CA PHE A 177 10.72 0.93 23.13
C PHE A 177 9.99 0.47 21.87
#